data_f3f1145b0000c1c206367de5d75522c4
#
_entry.id   f3f1145b0000c1c206367de5d75522c4
#
_cell.length_a   1.000
_cell.length_b   1.000
_cell.length_c   1.000
_cell.angle_alpha   90.00
_cell.angle_beta   90.00
_cell.angle_gamma   90.00
#
_symmetry.space_group_name_H-M   'P 1'
#
loop_
_entity.id
_entity.type
_entity.pdbx_description
1 polymer ?
#
loop_
_entity_poly.entity_id
_entity_poly.type
_entity_poly.pdbx_seq_one_letter_code
_entity_poly.pdbx_strand_id
1 'polypeptide(L)'
;MTVQDSKYVFVRGLGERYTTSALNGARVPSPEPERRVVPLDMFPSGLLQTVTTTKTFTPDQQGDFSGALVDIRTREFPARRSGSIQVGSGYVADATGRSLPTGATSGGEQWAAVGHARDLPAVVADVKDFTRITLSQVDVNRLVGSFRNAWTPRPATGVPSLNGSASFGGNDPLLFGHRVGYLLSASLSSATEAQEGQRRALADRGTAPGSTVEIDRFTGRSTSRNVLWGGLANLSTYFGSGHRIAVNALYNRSGDNDARVEEGEFTGDGV
;
A
#
# COMPACT_ATOMS: atom_id res chain seq x y z
N MET A 1 3.22 -14.80 16.49
CA MET A 1 3.06 -14.11 15.20
C MET A 1 1.68 -13.53 15.18
N THR A 2 1.57 -12.24 15.03
CA THR A 2 0.31 -11.51 14.88
C THR A 2 0.33 -10.81 13.53
N VAL A 3 -0.82 -10.71 12.89
CA VAL A 3 -0.99 -9.91 11.69
C VAL A 3 -1.80 -8.70 12.11
N GLN A 4 -1.25 -7.51 11.90
CA GLN A 4 -1.93 -6.25 12.18
C GLN A 4 -2.45 -5.67 10.87
N ASP A 5 -3.67 -5.13 10.93
CA ASP A 5 -4.36 -4.51 9.79
C ASP A 5 -4.46 -5.43 8.55
N SER A 6 -4.43 -6.76 8.78
CA SER A 6 -4.40 -7.79 7.74
C SER A 6 -3.25 -7.65 6.72
N LYS A 7 -2.31 -6.76 6.95
CA LYS A 7 -1.23 -6.37 6.02
C LYS A 7 0.16 -6.71 6.51
N TYR A 8 0.43 -6.48 7.81
CA TYR A 8 1.78 -6.56 8.36
C TYR A 8 1.95 -7.74 9.29
N VAL A 9 3.09 -8.39 9.17
CA VAL A 9 3.47 -9.51 10.05
C VAL A 9 4.35 -9.00 11.18
N PHE A 10 3.88 -9.16 12.41
CA PHE A 10 4.63 -8.89 13.63
C PHE A 10 5.08 -10.19 14.27
N VAL A 11 6.33 -10.25 14.62
CA VAL A 11 6.92 -11.43 15.23
C VAL A 11 7.45 -11.12 16.61
N ARG A 12 7.02 -11.89 17.61
CA ARG A 12 7.42 -11.75 19.02
C ARG A 12 7.11 -10.39 19.65
N GLY A 13 6.10 -9.67 19.17
CA GLY A 13 5.78 -8.33 19.66
C GLY A 13 6.78 -7.24 19.28
N LEU A 14 7.75 -7.56 18.43
CA LEU A 14 8.69 -6.58 17.89
C LEU A 14 8.02 -5.79 16.76
N GLY A 15 8.29 -4.49 16.71
CA GLY A 15 7.78 -3.63 15.65
C GLY A 15 8.29 -4.01 14.26
N GLU A 16 7.65 -3.49 13.23
CA GLU A 16 7.93 -3.77 11.82
C GLU A 16 9.39 -3.52 11.40
N ARG A 17 10.10 -2.62 12.10
CA ARG A 17 11.51 -2.31 11.83
C ARG A 17 12.48 -3.47 12.05
N TYR A 18 12.04 -4.48 12.79
CA TYR A 18 12.84 -5.66 13.13
C TYR A 18 12.51 -6.88 12.26
N THR A 19 11.61 -6.73 11.30
CA THR A 19 11.25 -7.80 10.38
C THR A 19 11.72 -7.42 8.98
N THR A 20 12.37 -8.35 8.30
CA THR A 20 12.79 -8.20 6.90
C THR A 20 11.94 -9.07 6.01
N SER A 21 11.72 -8.65 4.77
CA SER A 21 10.94 -9.40 3.79
C SER A 21 11.82 -9.83 2.62
N ALA A 22 11.65 -11.07 2.19
CA ALA A 22 12.28 -11.61 1.00
C ALA A 22 11.23 -12.18 0.05
N LEU A 23 11.49 -12.10 -1.24
CA LEU A 23 10.71 -12.72 -2.30
C LEU A 23 11.59 -13.70 -3.04
N ASN A 24 11.22 -14.97 -3.01
CA ASN A 24 12.02 -16.05 -3.61
C ASN A 24 13.49 -16.06 -3.15
N GLY A 25 13.74 -15.73 -1.89
CA GLY A 25 15.08 -15.65 -1.30
C GLY A 25 15.82 -14.32 -1.52
N ALA A 26 15.32 -13.43 -2.38
CA ALA A 26 15.88 -12.10 -2.58
C ALA A 26 15.18 -11.06 -1.70
N ARG A 27 15.94 -10.20 -1.04
CA ARG A 27 15.38 -9.13 -0.21
C ARG A 27 14.56 -8.16 -1.05
N VAL A 28 13.37 -7.84 -0.58
CA VAL A 28 12.50 -6.83 -1.19
C VAL A 28 12.42 -5.63 -0.25
N PRO A 29 12.71 -4.41 -0.74
CA PRO A 29 12.52 -3.20 0.03
C PRO A 29 11.02 -2.93 0.23
N SER A 30 10.67 -2.35 1.37
CA SER A 30 9.30 -1.86 1.57
C SER A 30 9.02 -0.67 0.64
N PRO A 31 7.84 -0.59 0.04
CA PRO A 31 7.42 0.59 -0.70
C PRO A 31 7.07 1.77 0.23
N GLU A 32 6.88 1.49 1.51
CA GLU A 32 6.58 2.50 2.51
C GLU A 32 7.87 3.04 3.13
N PRO A 33 8.14 4.36 3.07
CA PRO A 33 9.43 4.94 3.49
C PRO A 33 9.76 4.70 4.97
N GLU A 34 8.74 4.61 5.82
CA GLU A 34 8.91 4.50 7.27
C GLU A 34 8.89 3.05 7.78
N ARG A 35 8.63 2.08 6.90
CA ARG A 35 8.46 0.67 7.26
C ARG A 35 9.45 -0.21 6.51
N ARG A 36 9.98 -1.23 7.18
CA ARG A 36 10.88 -2.23 6.56
C ARG A 36 10.14 -3.47 6.07
N VAL A 37 8.98 -3.75 6.63
CA VAL A 37 8.16 -4.90 6.25
C VAL A 37 7.38 -4.56 5.00
N VAL A 38 7.40 -5.46 4.04
CA VAL A 38 6.53 -5.35 2.85
C VAL A 38 5.12 -5.79 3.25
N PRO A 39 4.09 -4.98 2.95
CA PRO A 39 2.71 -5.37 3.19
C PRO A 39 2.35 -6.65 2.43
N LEU A 40 1.75 -7.63 3.11
CA LEU A 40 1.39 -8.91 2.48
C LEU A 40 0.27 -8.77 1.44
N ASP A 41 -0.56 -7.76 1.55
CA ASP A 41 -1.62 -7.45 0.59
C ASP A 41 -1.11 -7.01 -0.78
N MET A 42 0.17 -6.63 -0.87
CA MET A 42 0.83 -6.39 -2.17
C MET A 42 0.97 -7.67 -3.01
N PHE A 43 0.85 -8.84 -2.39
CA PHE A 43 1.00 -10.11 -3.07
C PHE A 43 -0.35 -10.80 -3.20
N PRO A 44 -0.93 -10.87 -4.39
CA PRO A 44 -2.17 -11.62 -4.61
C PRO A 44 -2.00 -13.06 -4.14
N SER A 45 -2.90 -13.52 -3.29
CA SER A 45 -2.82 -14.87 -2.67
C SER A 45 -2.74 -16.00 -3.70
N GLY A 46 -3.34 -15.81 -4.86
CA GLY A 46 -3.26 -16.76 -5.97
C GLY A 46 -1.86 -16.97 -6.54
N LEU A 47 -0.92 -16.05 -6.30
CA LEU A 47 0.46 -16.12 -6.78
C LEU A 47 1.41 -16.75 -5.76
N LEU A 48 0.98 -16.86 -4.52
CA LEU A 48 1.81 -17.35 -3.44
C LEU A 48 1.77 -18.86 -3.37
N GLN A 49 2.94 -19.46 -3.21
CA GLN A 49 3.08 -20.87 -2.89
C GLN A 49 3.20 -21.05 -1.39
N THR A 50 4.10 -20.29 -0.77
CA THR A 50 4.41 -20.42 0.66
C THR A 50 4.89 -19.08 1.20
N VAL A 51 4.50 -18.78 2.42
CA VAL A 51 5.06 -17.68 3.22
C VAL A 51 5.72 -18.31 4.45
N THR A 52 7.03 -18.24 4.51
CA THR A 52 7.82 -18.82 5.61
C THR A 52 8.33 -17.70 6.50
N THR A 53 8.10 -17.82 7.81
CA THR A 53 8.63 -16.88 8.79
C THR A 53 9.71 -17.55 9.61
N THR A 54 10.95 -17.10 9.43
CA THR A 54 12.09 -17.54 10.20
C THR A 54 12.36 -16.58 11.35
N LYS A 55 12.40 -17.12 12.57
CA LYS A 55 12.49 -16.34 13.82
C LYS A 55 13.86 -16.43 14.49
N THR A 56 14.72 -17.26 13.98
CA THR A 56 16.06 -17.52 14.51
C THR A 56 17.07 -17.33 13.40
N PHE A 57 18.13 -16.61 13.69
CA PHE A 57 19.22 -16.40 12.75
C PHE A 57 19.90 -17.73 12.41
N THR A 58 20.16 -17.94 11.14
CA THR A 58 21.00 -19.02 10.61
C THR A 58 22.07 -18.40 9.70
N PRO A 59 23.27 -19.01 9.60
CA PRO A 59 24.41 -18.42 8.88
C PRO A 59 24.20 -18.16 7.39
N ASP A 60 23.18 -18.76 6.80
CA ASP A 60 22.76 -18.57 5.40
C ASP A 60 21.91 -17.30 5.21
N GLN A 61 21.52 -16.65 6.31
CA GLN A 61 20.72 -15.43 6.28
C GLN A 61 21.59 -14.18 6.21
N GLN A 62 20.97 -13.09 5.80
CA GLN A 62 21.64 -11.80 5.72
C GLN A 62 22.02 -11.29 7.12
N GLY A 63 23.18 -10.66 7.25
CA GLY A 63 23.76 -10.23 8.52
C GLY A 63 22.96 -9.12 9.25
N ASP A 64 21.98 -8.51 8.63
CA ASP A 64 21.09 -7.51 9.24
C ASP A 64 19.80 -8.11 9.82
N PHE A 65 19.76 -9.44 9.99
CA PHE A 65 18.67 -10.11 10.69
C PHE A 65 18.54 -9.60 12.12
N SER A 66 17.40 -9.01 12.46
CA SER A 66 17.20 -8.39 13.78
C SER A 66 16.02 -8.98 14.57
N GLY A 67 15.09 -9.66 13.96
CA GLY A 67 13.92 -10.21 14.66
C GLY A 67 13.24 -11.34 13.92
N ALA A 68 12.93 -11.14 12.65
CA ALA A 68 12.36 -12.17 11.79
C ALA A 68 12.63 -11.91 10.31
N LEU A 69 12.67 -12.99 9.54
CA LEU A 69 12.64 -12.96 8.08
C LEU A 69 11.33 -13.57 7.60
N VAL A 70 10.58 -12.82 6.80
CA VAL A 70 9.39 -13.31 6.09
C VAL A 70 9.79 -13.58 4.64
N ASP A 71 9.99 -14.84 4.30
CA ASP A 71 10.30 -15.28 2.91
C ASP A 71 9.00 -15.66 2.21
N ILE A 72 8.66 -14.89 1.19
CA ILE A 72 7.49 -15.06 0.36
C ILE A 72 7.93 -15.80 -0.89
N ARG A 73 7.40 -17.00 -1.11
CA ARG A 73 7.69 -17.78 -2.30
C ARG A 73 6.51 -17.78 -3.24
N THR A 74 6.76 -17.40 -4.47
CA THR A 74 5.78 -17.44 -5.54
C THR A 74 5.59 -18.86 -6.04
N ARG A 75 4.41 -19.13 -6.60
CA ARG A 75 4.14 -20.43 -7.24
C ARG A 75 5.13 -20.68 -8.36
N GLU A 76 5.58 -21.90 -8.44
CA GLU A 76 6.30 -22.38 -9.61
C GLU A 76 5.34 -22.50 -10.80
N PHE A 77 5.91 -22.49 -12.00
CA PHE A 77 5.13 -22.69 -13.22
C PHE A 77 4.48 -24.08 -13.22
N PRO A 78 3.26 -24.23 -13.73
CA PRO A 78 2.58 -25.50 -13.81
C PRO A 78 3.25 -26.43 -14.83
N ALA A 79 3.22 -27.74 -14.55
CA ALA A 79 3.81 -28.75 -15.45
C ALA A 79 3.09 -28.81 -16.82
N ARG A 80 1.83 -28.41 -16.89
CA ARG A 80 1.00 -28.31 -18.10
C ARG A 80 0.46 -26.91 -18.23
N ARG A 81 0.17 -26.49 -19.46
CA ARG A 81 -0.48 -25.20 -19.70
C ARG A 81 -1.77 -25.12 -18.88
N SER A 82 -1.86 -24.10 -18.10
CA SER A 82 -3.08 -23.80 -17.33
C SER A 82 -3.27 -22.30 -17.21
N GLY A 83 -4.52 -21.91 -17.13
CA GLY A 83 -4.90 -20.52 -16.90
C GLY A 83 -6.02 -20.47 -15.88
N SER A 84 -6.10 -19.39 -15.12
CA SER A 84 -7.20 -19.12 -14.21
C SER A 84 -7.57 -17.65 -14.29
N ILE A 85 -8.86 -17.41 -14.16
CA ILE A 85 -9.42 -16.07 -14.00
C ILE A 85 -10.33 -16.12 -12.78
N GLN A 86 -10.17 -15.15 -11.89
CA GLN A 86 -10.99 -15.00 -10.69
C GLN A 86 -11.50 -13.57 -10.64
N VAL A 87 -12.78 -13.40 -10.35
CA VAL A 87 -13.40 -12.11 -10.12
C VAL A 87 -14.26 -12.22 -8.87
N GLY A 88 -14.13 -11.26 -8.00
CA GLY A 88 -14.90 -11.18 -6.76
C GLY A 88 -15.33 -9.75 -6.49
N SER A 89 -16.47 -9.61 -5.82
CA SER A 89 -16.96 -8.34 -5.32
C SER A 89 -17.46 -8.53 -3.90
N GLY A 90 -17.28 -7.50 -3.07
CA GLY A 90 -17.68 -7.52 -1.67
C GLY A 90 -18.51 -6.29 -1.31
N TYR A 91 -19.50 -6.49 -0.46
CA TYR A 91 -20.30 -5.42 0.11
C TYR A 91 -19.76 -5.03 1.48
N VAL A 92 -19.53 -3.74 1.69
CA VAL A 92 -19.10 -3.18 2.97
C VAL A 92 -20.22 -2.31 3.51
N ALA A 93 -20.86 -2.74 4.61
CA ALA A 93 -22.10 -2.14 5.13
C ALA A 93 -21.97 -0.63 5.41
N ASP A 94 -20.82 -0.20 5.91
CA ASP A 94 -20.59 1.20 6.28
C ASP A 94 -20.06 2.07 5.14
N ALA A 95 -19.73 1.47 4.00
CA ALA A 95 -19.17 2.17 2.86
C ALA A 95 -20.01 2.05 1.59
N THR A 96 -20.42 0.84 1.21
CA THR A 96 -21.07 0.59 -0.09
C THR A 96 -22.44 1.28 -0.18
N GLY A 97 -22.61 2.13 -1.20
CA GLY A 97 -23.86 2.86 -1.44
C GLY A 97 -24.06 4.07 -0.54
N ARG A 98 -23.14 4.36 0.39
CA ARG A 98 -23.24 5.52 1.27
C ARG A 98 -22.51 6.73 0.68
N SER A 99 -22.97 7.92 1.04
CA SER A 99 -22.25 9.16 0.73
C SER A 99 -21.07 9.31 1.70
N LEU A 100 -19.87 9.33 1.17
CA LEU A 100 -18.61 9.33 1.93
C LEU A 100 -17.76 10.53 1.54
N PRO A 101 -17.01 11.13 2.49
CA PRO A 101 -16.00 12.10 2.14
C PRO A 101 -14.90 11.45 1.32
N THR A 102 -14.48 12.07 0.23
CA THR A 102 -13.43 11.55 -0.65
C THR A 102 -12.48 12.67 -1.02
N GLY A 103 -11.20 12.41 -1.03
CA GLY A 103 -10.19 13.34 -1.52
C GLY A 103 -10.36 13.57 -3.03
N ALA A 104 -9.99 14.75 -3.49
CA ALA A 104 -10.09 15.10 -4.90
C ALA A 104 -9.12 14.23 -5.73
N THR A 105 -9.67 13.42 -6.63
CA THR A 105 -8.91 12.61 -7.59
C THR A 105 -9.29 12.95 -9.01
N SER A 106 -8.35 12.80 -9.94
CA SER A 106 -8.64 12.77 -11.37
C SER A 106 -9.07 11.35 -11.80
N GLY A 107 -9.73 11.21 -12.95
CA GLY A 107 -10.33 9.94 -13.38
C GLY A 107 -9.39 8.72 -13.33
N GLY A 108 -8.12 8.87 -13.68
CA GLY A 108 -7.13 7.78 -13.62
C GLY A 108 -6.58 7.52 -12.22
N GLU A 109 -6.42 8.54 -11.40
CA GLU A 109 -5.86 8.43 -10.04
C GLU A 109 -6.71 7.56 -9.13
N GLN A 110 -8.02 7.55 -9.29
CA GLN A 110 -8.91 6.68 -8.52
C GLN A 110 -8.64 5.18 -8.74
N TRP A 111 -7.89 4.84 -9.78
CA TRP A 111 -7.43 3.48 -10.09
C TRP A 111 -5.94 3.33 -9.94
N ALA A 112 -5.29 4.19 -9.16
CA ALA A 112 -3.85 4.24 -8.99
C ALA A 112 -3.08 4.45 -10.32
N ALA A 113 -3.70 4.98 -11.37
CA ALA A 113 -3.00 5.30 -12.61
C ALA A 113 -2.15 6.57 -12.44
N VAL A 114 -1.02 6.63 -13.14
CA VAL A 114 -0.21 7.85 -13.21
C VAL A 114 -0.98 8.90 -13.99
N GLY A 115 -1.21 10.05 -13.37
CA GLY A 115 -1.83 11.19 -13.99
C GLY A 115 -1.00 12.46 -13.75
N HIS A 116 -1.15 13.45 -14.61
CA HIS A 116 -0.49 14.75 -14.46
C HIS A 116 -1.26 15.71 -13.53
N ALA A 117 -2.34 15.25 -12.92
CA ALA A 117 -3.18 16.10 -12.08
C ALA A 117 -2.52 16.55 -10.77
N ARG A 118 -1.43 15.87 -10.37
CA ARG A 118 -0.61 16.20 -9.19
C ARG A 118 0.76 16.75 -9.54
N ASP A 119 1.03 17.00 -10.81
CA ASP A 119 2.27 17.64 -11.23
C ASP A 119 2.35 19.04 -10.62
N LEU A 120 3.56 19.45 -10.31
CA LEU A 120 3.79 20.83 -9.86
C LEU A 120 3.34 21.81 -10.95
N PRO A 121 2.66 22.91 -10.60
CA PRO A 121 2.40 23.96 -11.56
C PRO A 121 3.70 24.42 -12.21
N ALA A 122 3.68 24.66 -13.53
CA ALA A 122 4.88 25.03 -14.29
C ALA A 122 5.64 26.21 -13.66
N VAL A 123 4.92 27.20 -13.15
CA VAL A 123 5.49 28.37 -12.46
C VAL A 123 6.30 27.97 -11.21
N VAL A 124 5.90 26.90 -10.54
CA VAL A 124 6.61 26.36 -9.35
C VAL A 124 7.76 25.45 -9.77
N ALA A 125 7.55 24.63 -10.79
CA ALA A 125 8.56 23.71 -11.31
C ALA A 125 9.79 24.43 -11.91
N ASP A 126 9.58 25.65 -12.45
CA ASP A 126 10.65 26.48 -13.01
C ASP A 126 11.59 27.08 -11.92
N VAL A 127 11.15 27.10 -10.67
CA VAL A 127 11.98 27.60 -9.55
C VAL A 127 12.96 26.52 -9.12
N LYS A 128 14.24 26.68 -9.46
CA LYS A 128 15.27 25.67 -9.20
C LYS A 128 15.70 25.57 -7.73
N ASP A 129 15.62 26.67 -6.99
CA ASP A 129 16.10 26.73 -5.61
C ASP A 129 15.32 27.77 -4.78
N PHE A 130 14.43 27.29 -3.95
CA PHE A 130 13.63 28.14 -3.06
C PHE A 130 14.44 28.71 -1.88
N THR A 131 15.59 28.12 -1.57
CA THR A 131 16.40 28.55 -0.42
C THR A 131 17.24 29.78 -0.72
N ARG A 132 17.49 30.08 -2.00
CA ARG A 132 18.35 31.17 -2.47
C ARG A 132 17.61 32.36 -3.06
N ILE A 133 16.28 32.28 -3.13
CA ILE A 133 15.45 33.32 -3.75
C ILE A 133 14.76 34.13 -2.67
N THR A 134 14.97 35.44 -2.69
CA THR A 134 14.14 36.38 -1.93
C THR A 134 12.88 36.67 -2.74
N LEU A 135 11.78 36.01 -2.39
CA LEU A 135 10.49 36.19 -3.04
C LEU A 135 9.77 37.42 -2.46
N SER A 136 9.21 38.23 -3.33
CA SER A 136 8.27 39.26 -2.90
C SER A 136 6.94 38.61 -2.46
N GLN A 137 6.16 39.31 -1.64
CA GLN A 137 4.83 38.81 -1.24
C GLN A 137 3.92 38.53 -2.44
N VAL A 138 4.08 39.31 -3.51
CA VAL A 138 3.34 39.12 -4.77
C VAL A 138 3.73 37.81 -5.45
N ASP A 139 5.04 37.47 -5.48
CA ASP A 139 5.52 36.22 -6.04
C ASP A 139 5.05 35.02 -5.22
N VAL A 140 5.11 35.11 -3.89
CA VAL A 140 4.58 34.07 -2.99
C VAL A 140 3.12 33.82 -3.26
N ASN A 141 2.30 34.88 -3.34
CA ASN A 141 0.87 34.74 -3.61
C ASN A 141 0.59 34.13 -4.99
N ARG A 142 1.40 34.48 -5.99
CA ARG A 142 1.30 33.92 -7.35
C ARG A 142 1.64 32.42 -7.36
N LEU A 143 2.72 32.03 -6.67
CA LEU A 143 3.12 30.61 -6.56
C LEU A 143 2.07 29.80 -5.82
N VAL A 144 1.61 30.26 -4.67
CA VAL A 144 0.57 29.58 -3.88
C VAL A 144 -0.75 29.51 -4.64
N GLY A 145 -1.16 30.59 -5.29
CA GLY A 145 -2.39 30.63 -6.09
C GLY A 145 -2.36 29.77 -7.35
N SER A 146 -1.18 29.32 -7.80
CA SER A 146 -1.05 28.43 -8.94
C SER A 146 -1.39 26.96 -8.63
N PHE A 147 -1.40 26.56 -7.36
CA PHE A 147 -1.80 25.23 -6.95
C PHE A 147 -3.30 25.02 -7.08
N ARG A 148 -3.68 23.83 -7.53
CA ARG A 148 -5.08 23.43 -7.58
C ARG A 148 -5.65 23.37 -6.15
N ASN A 149 -6.75 24.06 -5.90
CA ASN A 149 -7.46 23.92 -4.63
C ASN A 149 -8.20 22.58 -4.57
N ALA A 150 -7.57 21.57 -4.00
CA ALA A 150 -8.06 20.20 -3.90
C ALA A 150 -8.07 19.67 -2.46
N TRP A 151 -7.99 20.56 -1.48
CA TRP A 151 -7.88 20.22 -0.06
C TRP A 151 -9.19 19.80 0.59
N THR A 152 -10.31 20.31 0.06
CA THR A 152 -11.64 20.04 0.63
C THR A 152 -12.16 18.70 0.16
N PRO A 153 -12.45 17.73 1.04
CA PRO A 153 -13.12 16.50 0.68
C PRO A 153 -14.46 16.75 0.00
N ARG A 154 -14.79 15.92 -0.96
CA ARG A 154 -16.06 15.97 -1.68
C ARG A 154 -16.87 14.72 -1.39
N PRO A 155 -18.21 14.82 -1.31
CA PRO A 155 -19.04 13.64 -1.16
C PRO A 155 -18.97 12.79 -2.42
N ALA A 156 -18.77 11.49 -2.25
CA ALA A 156 -18.86 10.50 -3.31
C ALA A 156 -19.58 9.25 -2.81
N THR A 157 -20.24 8.56 -3.71
CA THR A 157 -20.90 7.29 -3.35
C THR A 157 -19.86 6.17 -3.24
N GLY A 158 -19.83 5.52 -2.09
CA GLY A 158 -18.97 4.36 -1.86
C GLY A 158 -19.32 3.21 -2.81
N VAL A 159 -18.31 2.67 -3.46
CA VAL A 159 -18.45 1.55 -4.38
C VAL A 159 -18.19 0.22 -3.68
N PRO A 160 -18.78 -0.90 -4.12
CA PRO A 160 -18.42 -2.22 -3.63
C PRO A 160 -16.92 -2.49 -3.80
N SER A 161 -16.35 -3.30 -2.92
CA SER A 161 -14.99 -3.79 -3.14
C SER A 161 -14.95 -4.69 -4.36
N LEU A 162 -13.87 -4.57 -5.12
CA LEU A 162 -13.66 -5.36 -6.35
C LEU A 162 -12.28 -6.02 -6.25
N ASN A 163 -12.22 -7.30 -6.57
CA ASN A 163 -10.99 -8.02 -6.75
C ASN A 163 -11.04 -8.84 -8.03
N GLY A 164 -9.94 -8.87 -8.74
CA GLY A 164 -9.79 -9.64 -9.96
C GLY A 164 -8.37 -10.15 -10.10
N SER A 165 -8.21 -11.36 -10.59
CA SER A 165 -6.90 -11.88 -10.97
C SER A 165 -7.01 -12.79 -12.19
N ALA A 166 -5.94 -12.77 -12.98
CA ALA A 166 -5.76 -13.67 -14.09
C ALA A 166 -4.35 -14.25 -14.03
N SER A 167 -4.21 -15.54 -14.29
CA SER A 167 -2.90 -16.17 -14.41
C SER A 167 -2.87 -17.15 -15.58
N PHE A 168 -1.68 -17.25 -16.18
CA PHE A 168 -1.42 -18.19 -17.26
C PHE A 168 0.01 -18.71 -17.13
N GLY A 169 0.18 -20.03 -17.24
CA GLY A 169 1.50 -20.65 -17.11
C GLY A 169 1.58 -22.00 -17.79
N GLY A 170 2.80 -22.47 -17.93
CA GLY A 170 3.10 -23.75 -18.56
C GLY A 170 4.58 -24.07 -18.55
N ASN A 171 4.91 -25.19 -19.19
CA ASN A 171 6.27 -25.68 -19.35
C ASN A 171 6.42 -26.27 -20.75
N ASP A 172 6.86 -25.46 -21.68
CA ASP A 172 6.90 -25.78 -23.12
C ASP A 172 8.30 -25.72 -23.69
N PRO A 173 8.59 -26.45 -24.77
CA PRO A 173 9.86 -26.37 -25.49
C PRO A 173 9.91 -25.10 -26.36
N LEU A 174 10.20 -23.95 -25.74
CA LEU A 174 10.15 -22.64 -26.39
C LEU A 174 11.52 -22.08 -26.81
N LEU A 175 12.62 -22.53 -26.20
CA LEU A 175 13.93 -21.93 -26.40
C LEU A 175 14.95 -23.00 -26.86
N PHE A 176 15.32 -22.99 -28.16
CA PHE A 176 16.30 -23.89 -28.75
C PHE A 176 16.11 -25.37 -28.35
N GLY A 177 14.87 -25.82 -28.24
CA GLY A 177 14.56 -27.19 -27.81
C GLY A 177 14.58 -27.42 -26.30
N HIS A 178 14.99 -26.44 -25.50
CA HIS A 178 14.90 -26.49 -24.05
C HIS A 178 13.50 -26.12 -23.54
N ARG A 179 13.07 -26.83 -22.51
CA ARG A 179 11.78 -26.54 -21.88
C ARG A 179 11.88 -25.26 -21.05
N VAL A 180 10.97 -24.35 -21.30
CA VAL A 180 10.84 -23.10 -20.55
C VAL A 180 9.57 -23.18 -19.72
N GLY A 181 9.74 -23.14 -18.41
CA GLY A 181 8.65 -22.92 -17.48
C GLY A 181 8.34 -21.45 -17.39
N TYR A 182 7.06 -21.10 -17.47
CA TYR A 182 6.61 -19.73 -17.38
C TYR A 182 5.33 -19.61 -16.54
N LEU A 183 5.21 -18.50 -15.82
CA LEU A 183 4.00 -18.10 -15.11
C LEU A 183 3.86 -16.59 -15.25
N LEU A 184 2.76 -16.16 -15.83
CA LEU A 184 2.35 -14.77 -15.92
C LEU A 184 1.10 -14.57 -15.10
N SER A 185 1.02 -13.51 -14.34
CA SER A 185 -0.18 -13.19 -13.60
C SER A 185 -0.36 -11.69 -13.42
N ALA A 186 -1.62 -11.28 -13.40
CA ALA A 186 -2.02 -9.92 -13.09
C ALA A 186 -3.17 -9.95 -12.09
N SER A 187 -3.23 -8.94 -11.23
CA SER A 187 -4.30 -8.79 -10.25
C SER A 187 -4.65 -7.33 -10.04
N LEU A 188 -5.89 -7.11 -9.65
CA LEU A 188 -6.43 -5.83 -9.25
C LEU A 188 -7.28 -6.04 -8.01
N SER A 189 -7.07 -5.19 -7.00
CA SER A 189 -7.94 -5.11 -5.83
C SER A 189 -8.33 -3.65 -5.59
N SER A 190 -9.59 -3.41 -5.27
CA SER A 190 -10.07 -2.10 -4.84
C SER A 190 -11.02 -2.27 -3.67
N ALA A 191 -10.73 -1.61 -2.57
CA ALA A 191 -11.57 -1.63 -1.37
C ALA A 191 -11.84 -0.20 -0.90
N THR A 192 -13.03 0.03 -0.37
CA THR A 192 -13.39 1.29 0.28
C THR A 192 -13.85 0.95 1.69
N GLU A 193 -13.22 1.58 2.67
CA GLU A 193 -13.55 1.47 4.08
C GLU A 193 -14.01 2.83 4.61
N ALA A 194 -14.97 2.82 5.49
CA ALA A 194 -15.42 4.01 6.18
C ALA A 194 -15.47 3.75 7.67
N GLN A 195 -15.03 4.72 8.45
CA GLN A 195 -15.03 4.65 9.90
C GLN A 195 -15.64 5.93 10.45
N GLU A 196 -16.53 5.78 11.41
CA GLU A 196 -17.01 6.88 12.23
C GLU A 196 -16.31 6.81 13.59
N GLY A 197 -15.86 7.95 14.07
CA GLY A 197 -15.10 8.00 15.31
C GLY A 197 -15.27 9.31 16.04
N GLN A 198 -14.97 9.26 17.32
CA GLN A 198 -14.87 10.43 18.16
C GLN A 198 -13.45 10.56 18.67
N ARG A 199 -12.86 11.73 18.48
CA ARG A 199 -11.58 12.11 19.07
C ARG A 199 -11.83 13.01 20.25
N ARG A 200 -11.22 12.68 21.39
CA ARG A 200 -11.24 13.51 22.60
C ARG A 200 -9.82 13.77 23.05
N ALA A 201 -9.54 15.00 23.41
CA ALA A 201 -8.33 15.33 24.15
C ALA A 201 -8.71 15.66 25.58
N LEU A 202 -7.94 15.10 26.51
CA LEU A 202 -8.12 15.29 27.94
C LEU A 202 -6.87 15.95 28.49
N ALA A 203 -7.04 17.01 29.29
CA ALA A 203 -5.96 17.62 30.05
C ALA A 203 -6.14 17.33 31.53
N ASP A 204 -5.06 17.04 32.20
CA ASP A 204 -5.04 16.96 33.66
C ASP A 204 -4.71 18.34 34.21
N ARG A 205 -5.67 18.95 34.89
CA ARG A 205 -5.55 20.31 35.47
C ARG A 205 -5.24 20.33 36.96
N GLY A 206 -4.98 19.20 37.57
CA GLY A 206 -4.76 19.21 39.03
C GLY A 206 -4.10 17.96 39.61
N THR A 207 -3.78 18.07 40.87
CA THR A 207 -3.16 16.98 41.66
C THR A 207 -4.19 16.05 42.28
N ALA A 208 -5.48 16.32 42.13
CA ALA A 208 -6.55 15.49 42.68
C ALA A 208 -6.97 14.39 41.68
N PRO A 209 -7.27 13.15 42.15
CA PRO A 209 -7.85 12.13 41.29
C PRO A 209 -9.14 12.62 40.66
N GLY A 210 -9.27 12.55 39.32
CA GLY A 210 -10.45 12.98 38.58
C GLY A 210 -10.40 14.44 38.08
N SER A 211 -9.26 15.12 38.19
CA SER A 211 -9.05 16.48 37.66
C SER A 211 -8.94 16.57 36.14
N THR A 212 -9.14 15.45 35.42
CA THR A 212 -9.12 15.42 33.97
C THR A 212 -10.29 16.19 33.39
N VAL A 213 -10.00 17.18 32.56
CA VAL A 213 -10.99 18.00 31.86
C VAL A 213 -10.88 17.71 30.36
N GLU A 214 -12.02 17.55 29.72
CA GLU A 214 -12.08 17.42 28.29
C GLU A 214 -11.84 18.79 27.64
N ILE A 215 -10.78 18.89 26.83
CA ILE A 215 -10.39 20.13 26.16
C ILE A 215 -10.81 20.16 24.69
N ASP A 216 -10.95 18.99 24.08
CA ASP A 216 -11.38 18.85 22.70
C ASP A 216 -12.34 17.68 22.55
N ARG A 217 -13.38 17.90 21.76
CA ARG A 217 -14.28 16.83 21.33
C ARG A 217 -14.61 17.01 19.86
N PHE A 218 -14.17 16.05 19.06
CA PHE A 218 -14.47 16.00 17.62
C PHE A 218 -15.16 14.68 17.30
N THR A 219 -16.20 14.76 16.50
CA THR A 219 -16.88 13.60 15.91
C THR A 219 -16.70 13.69 14.41
N GLY A 220 -16.35 12.59 13.77
CA GLY A 220 -16.07 12.65 12.35
C GLY A 220 -16.17 11.32 11.66
N ARG A 221 -16.09 11.41 10.36
CA ARG A 221 -16.05 10.27 9.45
C ARG A 221 -14.75 10.30 8.64
N SER A 222 -14.06 9.18 8.60
CA SER A 222 -12.92 8.94 7.72
C SER A 222 -13.28 7.90 6.67
N THR A 223 -12.76 8.09 5.48
CA THR A 223 -12.89 7.15 4.36
C THR A 223 -11.50 6.87 3.84
N SER A 224 -11.19 5.60 3.65
CA SER A 224 -9.99 5.15 2.97
C SER A 224 -10.38 4.30 1.78
N ARG A 225 -9.91 4.68 0.60
CA ARG A 225 -10.03 3.88 -0.60
C ARG A 225 -8.65 3.45 -1.06
N ASN A 226 -8.43 2.15 -1.03
CA ASN A 226 -7.20 1.52 -1.44
C ASN A 226 -7.40 0.81 -2.79
N VAL A 227 -6.46 0.99 -3.71
CA VAL A 227 -6.41 0.29 -4.99
C VAL A 227 -5.03 -0.30 -5.16
N LEU A 228 -4.97 -1.59 -5.46
CA LEU A 228 -3.72 -2.32 -5.63
C LEU A 228 -3.72 -3.07 -6.97
N TRP A 229 -2.67 -2.84 -7.75
CA TRP A 229 -2.32 -3.62 -8.94
C TRP A 229 -1.13 -4.51 -8.63
N GLY A 230 -1.19 -5.76 -9.07
CA GLY A 230 -0.08 -6.69 -8.98
C GLY A 230 0.18 -7.34 -10.34
N GLY A 231 1.44 -7.52 -10.65
CA GLY A 231 1.89 -8.27 -11.82
C GLY A 231 3.07 -9.16 -11.47
N LEU A 232 3.06 -10.40 -11.92
CA LEU A 232 4.15 -11.35 -11.74
C LEU A 232 4.48 -12.00 -13.08
N ALA A 233 5.77 -12.06 -13.40
CA ALA A 233 6.30 -12.84 -14.51
C ALA A 233 7.47 -13.69 -14.02
N ASN A 234 7.31 -15.01 -14.07
CA ASN A 234 8.36 -15.98 -13.76
C ASN A 234 8.69 -16.75 -15.03
N LEU A 235 9.98 -16.81 -15.34
CA LEU A 235 10.52 -17.60 -16.44
C LEU A 235 11.66 -18.44 -15.88
N SER A 236 11.72 -19.72 -16.22
CA SER A 236 12.89 -20.54 -15.89
C SER A 236 13.14 -21.63 -16.91
N THR A 237 14.40 -22.00 -17.07
CA THR A 237 14.82 -23.08 -17.94
C THR A 237 16.00 -23.84 -17.33
N TYR A 238 16.16 -25.09 -17.75
CA TYR A 238 17.27 -25.91 -17.34
C TYR A 238 18.22 -26.12 -18.54
N PHE A 239 19.52 -26.00 -18.28
CA PHE A 239 20.56 -26.27 -19.23
C PHE A 239 21.44 -27.41 -18.71
N GLY A 240 21.63 -28.46 -19.52
CA GLY A 240 22.36 -29.63 -19.08
C GLY A 240 21.73 -30.34 -17.88
N SER A 241 22.54 -31.06 -17.09
CA SER A 241 22.05 -31.89 -15.98
C SER A 241 21.98 -31.18 -14.63
N GLY A 242 22.34 -29.92 -14.53
CA GLY A 242 22.41 -29.27 -13.20
C GLY A 242 22.27 -27.76 -13.16
N HIS A 243 22.15 -27.07 -14.28
CA HIS A 243 22.07 -25.62 -14.30
C HIS A 243 20.64 -25.15 -14.52
N ARG A 244 20.13 -24.28 -13.62
CA ARG A 244 18.84 -23.63 -13.76
C ARG A 244 19.04 -22.12 -13.85
N ILE A 245 18.43 -21.51 -14.83
CA ILE A 245 18.31 -20.06 -14.91
C ILE A 245 16.86 -19.70 -14.67
N ALA A 246 16.62 -18.76 -13.75
CA ALA A 246 15.28 -18.26 -13.45
C ALA A 246 15.29 -16.73 -13.42
N VAL A 247 14.28 -16.13 -14.03
CA VAL A 247 14.01 -14.69 -13.99
C VAL A 247 12.64 -14.50 -13.37
N ASN A 248 12.60 -13.70 -12.31
CA ASN A 248 11.36 -13.34 -11.64
C ASN A 248 11.21 -11.83 -11.71
N ALA A 249 10.11 -11.36 -12.26
CA ALA A 249 9.75 -9.96 -12.29
C ALA A 249 8.45 -9.75 -11.51
N LEU A 250 8.45 -8.79 -10.61
CA LEU A 250 7.29 -8.39 -9.84
C LEU A 250 7.03 -6.91 -10.09
N TYR A 251 5.78 -6.59 -10.38
CA TYR A 251 5.28 -5.23 -10.46
C TYR A 251 4.12 -5.05 -9.51
N ASN A 252 4.22 -4.08 -8.62
CA ASN A 252 3.15 -3.70 -7.74
C ASN A 252 2.95 -2.19 -7.77
N ARG A 253 1.71 -1.80 -7.67
CA ARG A 253 1.33 -0.40 -7.60
C ARG A 253 0.12 -0.24 -6.70
N SER A 254 0.26 0.59 -5.67
CA SER A 254 -0.83 0.98 -4.80
C SER A 254 -1.21 2.45 -5.00
N GLY A 255 -2.46 2.75 -4.71
CA GLY A 255 -2.96 4.10 -4.61
C GLY A 255 -3.96 4.17 -3.48
N ASP A 256 -3.70 5.09 -2.56
CA ASP A 256 -4.56 5.33 -1.41
C ASP A 256 -5.22 6.71 -1.55
N ASN A 257 -6.51 6.78 -1.23
CA ASN A 257 -7.26 8.01 -1.15
C ASN A 257 -7.94 8.07 0.20
N ASP A 258 -7.37 8.88 1.08
CA ASP A 258 -7.86 9.08 2.42
C ASP A 258 -8.51 10.46 2.54
N ALA A 259 -9.68 10.48 3.15
CA ALA A 259 -10.38 11.71 3.47
C ALA A 259 -10.99 11.62 4.86
N ARG A 260 -10.89 12.70 5.60
CA ARG A 260 -11.44 12.81 6.95
C ARG A 260 -12.15 14.14 7.10
N VAL A 261 -13.34 14.09 7.65
CA VAL A 261 -14.13 15.27 8.02
C VAL A 261 -14.49 15.13 9.49
N GLU A 262 -14.12 16.09 10.28
CA GLU A 262 -14.41 16.15 11.71
C GLU A 262 -15.09 17.47 12.03
N GLU A 263 -16.12 17.38 12.86
CA GLU A 263 -16.83 18.53 13.44
C GLU A 263 -16.71 18.45 14.97
N GLY A 264 -16.44 19.56 15.61
CA GLY A 264 -16.29 19.58 17.04
C GLY A 264 -15.91 20.94 17.57
N GLU A 265 -15.75 21.00 18.87
CA GLU A 265 -15.43 22.20 19.61
C GLU A 265 -14.12 22.02 20.38
N PHE A 266 -13.34 23.09 20.41
CA PHE A 266 -12.29 23.24 21.39
C PHE A 266 -12.91 23.76 22.67
N THR A 267 -13.02 22.91 23.67
CA THR A 267 -13.58 23.28 24.98
C THR A 267 -12.51 23.81 25.94
N GLY A 268 -11.25 23.77 25.52
CA GLY A 268 -10.16 24.37 26.26
C GLY A 268 -10.25 25.89 26.21
N ASP A 269 -10.47 26.51 27.36
CA ASP A 269 -10.29 27.95 27.49
C ASP A 269 -8.87 28.29 27.06
N GLY A 270 -8.77 28.99 25.92
CA GLY A 270 -7.50 29.50 25.48
C GLY A 270 -6.97 30.47 26.55
N VAL A 271 -5.91 30.09 27.22
CA VAL A 271 -5.04 30.98 27.99
C VAL A 271 -3.78 31.19 27.16
#